data_6cd80e49469db3c5881f6a2829537901
#
_entry.id   6cd80e49469db3c5881f6a2829537901
#
_cell.length_a   1.000
_cell.length_b   1.000
_cell.length_c   1.000
_cell.angle_alpha   90.00
_cell.angle_beta   90.00
_cell.angle_gamma   90.00
#
_symmetry.space_group_name_H-M   'P 1'
#
loop_
_entity.id
_entity.type
_entity.pdbx_description
1 polymer ?
#
loop_
_entity_poly.entity_id
_entity_poly.type
_entity_poly.pdbx_seq_one_letter_code
_entity_poly.pdbx_strand_id
1 'polypeptide(L)'
;MTAALRRLAVGVLLGLIAVGGCAKKPSAASSGRNPWTIPGVLRIGEAEEPDSLNLMYAHSAASDEISGLLFSFLLRYDRDGNYVPDLATAVPSVRNGGISPDGKTIVVHLRKGVAWADGAPLTADDWLFTYRAATNPQNNVKTRYGWDTIAAAAAPNPYTIVIHLKRPSVSVLGILAMGGAGYPPMPAHLLAKLPNLNSAEFNSNPLSSGPYILKAWNRGTDLEFVPNPRYFRGPPHLKEVEWKIVPDVNTLFDQLKTHEIDVYPGVNANAVPQLAAVAGIVVKKQLTANWRHLGINLSRPLLRDVRVRRAISEGVDWKRIDDTVYHGINRLAVSDIFPESWAAPALPPYRYDPNAARRLLAQAGWTRQRDGVLHKNGVAMRLTLSATVGHEENEQSEVLIQSMLAPIGIGVAIRNYPSNLMFAQNGPLYTGTYDLEWSIDTNGADPDNAGNWNGAFIPPNGANTSWLNDPIVNATSAAAEATFDRAKRKALYQREEERIRELVPAVFFTWEEGYTAMNADVKHFIPAAFIGDTWNSWQWSI
;
A
#
# COMPACT_ATOMS: atom_id res chain seq x y z
N MET A 1 39.08 -18.71 -87.21
CA MET A 1 38.88 -17.83 -88.37
C MET A 1 38.09 -16.62 -87.89
N THR A 2 38.81 -15.60 -87.79
CA THR A 2 38.61 -14.24 -88.40
C THR A 2 37.40 -13.48 -87.84
N ALA A 3 37.69 -12.53 -87.06
CA ALA A 3 37.89 -11.09 -87.38
C ALA A 3 36.54 -10.36 -87.37
N ALA A 4 36.34 -9.22 -86.91
CA ALA A 4 37.08 -8.02 -86.58
C ALA A 4 36.08 -6.93 -86.10
N LEU A 5 36.54 -6.19 -85.14
CA LEU A 5 36.37 -4.74 -85.00
C LEU A 5 35.13 -4.00 -85.56
N ARG A 6 34.41 -3.28 -84.72
CA ARG A 6 34.40 -1.82 -84.80
C ARG A 6 33.84 -1.15 -83.55
N ARG A 7 34.52 -0.12 -83.12
CA ARG A 7 34.26 0.81 -82.02
C ARG A 7 32.99 1.62 -82.24
N LEU A 8 32.23 1.87 -81.24
CA LEU A 8 31.52 3.16 -81.05
C LEU A 8 31.46 3.46 -79.57
N ALA A 9 32.10 4.54 -79.21
CA ALA A 9 32.02 5.13 -77.87
C ALA A 9 30.67 5.84 -77.74
N VAL A 10 29.89 5.46 -76.67
CA VAL A 10 28.77 6.29 -76.21
C VAL A 10 28.97 6.44 -74.71
N GLY A 11 29.19 7.67 -74.28
CA GLY A 11 29.38 8.04 -72.92
C GLY A 11 28.11 7.81 -72.13
N VAL A 12 28.21 7.00 -71.11
CA VAL A 12 27.14 6.88 -70.05
C VAL A 12 27.54 7.74 -68.87
N LEU A 13 26.83 8.83 -68.73
CA LEU A 13 26.86 9.72 -67.56
C LEU A 13 26.31 8.95 -66.41
N LEU A 14 27.15 8.50 -65.47
CA LEU A 14 26.73 7.94 -64.18
C LEU A 14 26.23 9.08 -63.27
N GLY A 15 24.92 9.26 -63.24
CA GLY A 15 24.26 10.07 -62.23
C GLY A 15 24.28 9.32 -60.88
N LEU A 16 25.15 9.73 -59.97
CA LEU A 16 25.07 9.35 -58.54
C LEU A 16 23.80 9.95 -57.95
N ILE A 17 22.75 9.16 -57.84
CA ILE A 17 21.61 9.47 -56.97
C ILE A 17 22.07 9.24 -55.53
N ALA A 18 22.48 10.30 -54.87
CA ALA A 18 22.63 10.30 -53.40
C ALA A 18 21.24 10.13 -52.78
N VAL A 19 20.90 8.90 -52.39
CA VAL A 19 19.78 8.66 -51.50
C VAL A 19 20.19 9.20 -50.13
N GLY A 20 19.93 10.50 -49.92
CA GLY A 20 19.97 11.12 -48.60
C GLY A 20 18.87 10.50 -47.76
N GLY A 21 19.19 9.42 -47.06
CA GLY A 21 18.37 8.95 -45.96
C GLY A 21 18.27 10.07 -44.91
N CYS A 22 17.13 10.75 -44.87
CA CYS A 22 16.78 11.59 -43.72
C CYS A 22 16.65 10.68 -42.51
N ALA A 23 17.77 10.34 -41.86
CA ALA A 23 17.75 9.98 -40.47
C ALA A 23 17.22 11.22 -39.74
N LYS A 24 15.94 11.23 -39.39
CA LYS A 24 15.42 12.17 -38.38
C LYS A 24 16.33 12.07 -37.17
N LYS A 25 17.21 13.06 -36.99
CA LYS A 25 17.81 13.29 -35.67
C LYS A 25 16.67 13.29 -34.68
N PRO A 26 16.81 12.62 -33.49
CA PRO A 26 15.83 12.79 -32.44
C PRO A 26 15.73 14.30 -32.21
N SER A 27 14.53 14.84 -32.45
CA SER A 27 14.20 16.24 -32.20
C SER A 27 14.65 16.53 -30.78
N ALA A 28 15.53 17.52 -30.62
CA ALA A 28 15.77 18.11 -29.30
C ALA A 28 14.40 18.33 -28.66
N ALA A 29 14.22 17.87 -27.43
CA ALA A 29 12.98 17.99 -26.69
C ALA A 29 12.44 19.40 -26.93
N SER A 30 11.30 19.50 -27.59
CA SER A 30 10.61 20.76 -27.73
C SER A 30 10.30 21.23 -26.33
N SER A 31 10.71 22.44 -25.97
CA SER A 31 10.38 23.09 -24.68
C SER A 31 8.89 23.45 -24.57
N GLY A 32 8.04 22.76 -25.29
CA GLY A 32 6.60 22.97 -25.40
C GLY A 32 5.81 21.81 -24.79
N ARG A 33 4.60 22.14 -24.37
CA ARG A 33 3.58 21.20 -23.90
C ARG A 33 3.23 20.18 -24.99
N ASN A 34 2.88 18.95 -24.60
CA ASN A 34 2.37 17.95 -25.54
C ASN A 34 1.09 18.45 -26.22
N PRO A 35 0.92 18.22 -27.55
CA PRO A 35 -0.20 18.79 -28.31
C PRO A 35 -1.58 18.26 -27.87
N TRP A 36 -1.65 17.12 -27.20
CA TRP A 36 -2.89 16.53 -26.68
C TRP A 36 -3.22 16.95 -25.24
N THR A 37 -2.33 17.66 -24.55
CA THR A 37 -2.55 18.13 -23.19
C THR A 37 -3.65 19.18 -23.17
N ILE A 38 -4.70 18.96 -22.38
CA ILE A 38 -5.77 19.91 -22.15
C ILE A 38 -5.39 20.82 -20.98
N PRO A 39 -5.09 22.10 -21.18
CA PRO A 39 -4.61 22.95 -20.10
C PRO A 39 -5.58 23.09 -18.93
N GLY A 40 -5.13 22.66 -17.75
CA GLY A 40 -5.90 22.73 -16.50
C GLY A 40 -6.91 21.61 -16.31
N VAL A 41 -7.00 20.61 -17.20
CA VAL A 41 -7.82 19.40 -17.03
C VAL A 41 -6.90 18.21 -16.85
N LEU A 42 -7.07 17.47 -15.77
CA LEU A 42 -6.33 16.23 -15.48
C LEU A 42 -7.27 15.03 -15.53
N ARG A 43 -7.01 14.10 -16.45
CA ARG A 43 -7.80 12.88 -16.64
C ARG A 43 -7.05 11.70 -16.04
N ILE A 44 -7.59 11.12 -14.96
CA ILE A 44 -7.02 9.96 -14.26
C ILE A 44 -7.86 8.75 -14.62
N GLY A 45 -7.22 7.69 -15.10
CA GLY A 45 -7.90 6.43 -15.40
C GLY A 45 -7.68 5.40 -14.31
N GLU A 46 -8.76 4.83 -13.79
CA GLU A 46 -8.78 3.81 -12.74
C GLU A 46 -9.69 2.64 -13.10
N ALA A 47 -9.29 1.43 -12.67
CA ALA A 47 -10.06 0.23 -12.95
C ALA A 47 -11.25 0.05 -12.01
N GLU A 48 -11.18 0.60 -10.81
CA GLU A 48 -12.18 0.42 -9.76
C GLU A 48 -13.09 1.65 -9.63
N GLU A 49 -14.41 1.41 -9.58
CA GLU A 49 -15.35 2.45 -9.19
C GLU A 49 -15.43 2.56 -7.66
N PRO A 50 -15.45 3.78 -7.07
CA PRO A 50 -15.67 3.93 -5.65
C PRO A 50 -17.06 3.38 -5.24
N ASP A 51 -17.12 2.64 -4.14
CA ASP A 51 -18.38 2.13 -3.60
C ASP A 51 -19.12 3.20 -2.77
N SER A 52 -18.38 4.09 -2.13
CA SER A 52 -18.88 5.22 -1.35
C SER A 52 -17.86 6.35 -1.36
N LEU A 53 -18.31 7.61 -1.29
CA LEU A 53 -17.44 8.77 -1.07
C LEU A 53 -17.35 9.17 0.40
N ASN A 54 -18.06 8.47 1.29
CA ASN A 54 -17.90 8.60 2.73
C ASN A 54 -17.02 7.47 3.25
N LEU A 55 -15.81 7.79 3.70
CA LEU A 55 -14.83 6.83 4.17
C LEU A 55 -15.29 5.94 5.33
N MET A 56 -16.34 6.32 6.07
CA MET A 56 -16.92 5.45 7.10
C MET A 56 -17.53 4.17 6.52
N TYR A 57 -17.95 4.21 5.25
CA TYR A 57 -18.67 3.12 4.58
C TYR A 57 -17.92 2.59 3.35
N ALA A 58 -16.82 3.26 3.00
CA ALA A 58 -16.05 2.92 1.80
C ALA A 58 -15.16 1.69 2.03
N HIS A 59 -15.17 0.75 1.09
CA HIS A 59 -14.34 -0.45 1.11
C HIS A 59 -13.38 -0.53 -0.08
N SER A 60 -13.62 0.27 -1.14
CA SER A 60 -12.81 0.29 -2.35
C SER A 60 -11.54 1.15 -2.19
N ALA A 61 -10.46 0.77 -2.86
CA ALA A 61 -9.24 1.57 -2.92
C ALA A 61 -9.48 2.92 -3.63
N ALA A 62 -10.34 2.94 -4.66
CA ALA A 62 -10.71 4.16 -5.36
C ALA A 62 -11.38 5.20 -4.44
N SER A 63 -12.17 4.75 -3.45
CA SER A 63 -12.76 5.65 -2.45
C SER A 63 -11.69 6.28 -1.55
N ASP A 64 -10.71 5.50 -1.11
CA ASP A 64 -9.59 6.00 -0.30
C ASP A 64 -8.77 7.02 -1.10
N GLU A 65 -8.49 6.75 -2.39
CA GLU A 65 -7.80 7.67 -3.30
C GLU A 65 -8.57 8.99 -3.49
N ILE A 66 -9.85 8.94 -3.83
CA ILE A 66 -10.69 10.12 -4.05
C ILE A 66 -10.81 10.99 -2.80
N SER A 67 -10.66 10.41 -1.61
CA SER A 67 -10.79 11.13 -0.34
C SER A 67 -9.84 12.34 -0.25
N GLY A 68 -8.65 12.26 -0.82
CA GLY A 68 -7.69 13.37 -0.84
C GLY A 68 -8.07 14.53 -1.77
N LEU A 69 -9.03 14.33 -2.68
CA LEU A 69 -9.64 15.42 -3.44
C LEU A 69 -10.72 16.14 -2.61
N LEU A 70 -11.51 15.38 -1.85
CA LEU A 70 -12.73 15.84 -1.23
C LEU A 70 -12.57 16.33 0.21
N PHE A 71 -11.59 15.80 0.96
CA PHE A 71 -11.54 16.04 2.40
C PHE A 71 -10.18 16.54 2.89
N SER A 72 -10.24 17.32 3.96
CA SER A 72 -9.12 17.65 4.83
C SER A 72 -9.25 16.87 6.14
N PHE A 73 -8.13 16.39 6.65
CA PHE A 73 -8.03 15.64 7.90
C PHE A 73 -7.41 16.50 9.01
N LEU A 74 -7.39 16.04 10.24
CA LEU A 74 -6.66 16.77 11.28
C LEU A 74 -5.16 16.75 11.02
N LEU A 75 -4.65 15.56 10.65
CA LEU A 75 -3.28 15.30 10.24
C LEU A 75 -3.28 14.64 8.88
N ARG A 76 -2.11 14.50 8.28
CA ARG A 76 -1.83 13.63 7.14
C ARG A 76 -0.44 13.04 7.29
N TYR A 77 -0.12 12.07 6.48
CA TYR A 77 1.26 11.66 6.29
C TYR A 77 1.89 12.47 5.16
N ASP A 78 3.21 12.67 5.22
CA ASP A 78 4.01 13.04 4.05
C ASP A 78 4.42 11.76 3.29
N ARG A 79 5.11 11.94 2.16
CA ARG A 79 5.57 10.81 1.33
C ARG A 79 6.49 9.83 2.09
N ASP A 80 7.14 10.29 3.15
CA ASP A 80 8.11 9.52 3.94
C ASP A 80 7.44 8.87 5.18
N GLY A 81 6.10 8.94 5.27
CA GLY A 81 5.32 8.35 6.36
C GLY A 81 5.39 9.14 7.68
N ASN A 82 5.78 10.42 7.66
CA ASN A 82 5.75 11.25 8.85
C ASN A 82 4.39 11.94 8.99
N TYR A 83 3.90 12.04 10.22
CA TYR A 83 2.74 12.90 10.49
C TYR A 83 3.08 14.37 10.23
N VAL A 84 2.24 15.04 9.47
CA VAL A 84 2.30 16.48 9.23
C VAL A 84 0.92 17.12 9.50
N PRO A 85 0.87 18.41 9.93
CA PRO A 85 -0.40 19.05 10.23
C PRO A 85 -1.19 19.34 8.95
N ASP A 86 -2.51 19.09 8.99
CA ASP A 86 -3.47 19.49 7.94
C ASP A 86 -4.43 20.54 8.48
N LEU A 87 -5.59 20.18 9.03
CA LEU A 87 -6.47 21.08 9.75
C LEU A 87 -5.90 21.46 11.13
N ALA A 88 -5.12 20.58 11.75
CA ALA A 88 -4.39 20.92 12.96
C ALA A 88 -3.28 21.95 12.67
N THR A 89 -2.95 22.76 13.68
CA THR A 89 -1.86 23.76 13.60
C THR A 89 -0.49 23.12 13.79
N ALA A 90 -0.42 21.98 14.50
CA ALA A 90 0.77 21.20 14.75
C ALA A 90 0.40 19.72 15.00
N VAL A 91 1.35 18.81 14.77
CA VAL A 91 1.22 17.41 15.21
C VAL A 91 1.33 17.38 16.73
N PRO A 92 0.35 16.79 17.46
CA PRO A 92 0.42 16.66 18.92
C PRO A 92 1.66 15.84 19.35
N SER A 93 2.34 16.29 20.37
CA SER A 93 3.49 15.62 20.96
C SER A 93 3.62 15.97 22.45
N VAL A 94 4.34 15.14 23.20
CA VAL A 94 4.65 15.45 24.60
C VAL A 94 5.46 16.76 24.70
N ARG A 95 6.34 17.01 23.74
CA ARG A 95 7.21 18.21 23.73
C ARG A 95 6.45 19.52 23.56
N ASN A 96 5.37 19.53 22.79
CA ASN A 96 4.57 20.76 22.57
C ASN A 96 3.31 20.83 23.47
N GLY A 97 3.19 19.91 24.42
CA GLY A 97 2.02 19.85 25.32
C GLY A 97 0.75 19.32 24.67
N GLY A 98 0.80 18.93 23.40
CA GLY A 98 -0.33 18.32 22.70
C GLY A 98 -0.60 16.87 23.11
N ILE A 99 0.32 16.24 23.85
CA ILE A 99 0.14 14.94 24.50
C ILE A 99 0.58 15.05 25.94
N SER A 100 -0.26 14.59 26.86
CA SER A 100 0.09 14.58 28.30
C SER A 100 1.26 13.65 28.59
N PRO A 101 2.04 13.87 29.65
CA PRO A 101 3.19 13.03 30.00
C PRO A 101 2.84 11.55 30.19
N ASP A 102 1.64 11.24 30.62
CA ASP A 102 1.13 9.87 30.77
C ASP A 102 0.55 9.27 29.47
N GLY A 103 0.56 10.04 28.37
CA GLY A 103 0.09 9.61 27.06
C GLY A 103 -1.43 9.42 26.94
N LYS A 104 -2.22 9.84 27.94
CA LYS A 104 -3.67 9.58 27.97
C LYS A 104 -4.53 10.76 27.52
N THR A 105 -3.98 11.94 27.38
CA THR A 105 -4.72 13.12 26.89
C THR A 105 -4.03 13.68 25.67
N ILE A 106 -4.79 13.83 24.59
CA ILE A 106 -4.33 14.42 23.33
C ILE A 106 -5.11 15.73 23.14
N VAL A 107 -4.38 16.81 22.89
CA VAL A 107 -4.95 18.13 22.58
C VAL A 107 -4.58 18.51 21.15
N VAL A 108 -5.58 18.75 20.33
CA VAL A 108 -5.41 19.19 18.93
C VAL A 108 -5.95 20.60 18.77
N HIS A 109 -5.10 21.51 18.33
CA HIS A 109 -5.49 22.87 17.99
C HIS A 109 -5.73 22.99 16.50
N LEU A 110 -6.91 23.46 16.10
CA LEU A 110 -7.30 23.62 14.70
C LEU A 110 -6.92 24.99 14.16
N ARG A 111 -6.73 25.06 12.83
CA ARG A 111 -6.62 26.31 12.09
C ARG A 111 -7.93 27.08 12.17
N LYS A 112 -7.82 28.40 12.36
CA LYS A 112 -8.98 29.32 12.32
C LYS A 112 -9.25 29.72 10.88
N GLY A 113 -10.50 30.02 10.57
CA GLY A 113 -10.91 30.53 9.25
C GLY A 113 -11.02 29.45 8.16
N VAL A 114 -10.95 28.19 8.50
CA VAL A 114 -11.25 27.09 7.57
C VAL A 114 -12.77 26.99 7.41
N ALA A 115 -13.23 26.81 6.18
CA ALA A 115 -14.64 26.67 5.85
C ALA A 115 -14.90 25.44 4.97
N TRP A 116 -16.09 24.90 5.08
CA TRP A 116 -16.67 23.96 4.13
C TRP A 116 -16.91 24.63 2.76
N ALA A 117 -17.12 23.85 1.72
CA ALA A 117 -17.36 24.40 0.37
C ALA A 117 -18.63 25.26 0.28
N ASP A 118 -19.62 25.05 1.13
CA ASP A 118 -20.83 25.89 1.24
C ASP A 118 -20.60 27.22 2.00
N GLY A 119 -19.43 27.35 2.66
CA GLY A 119 -19.05 28.54 3.44
C GLY A 119 -19.30 28.43 4.94
N ALA A 120 -19.90 27.34 5.43
CA ALA A 120 -20.03 27.11 6.86
C ALA A 120 -18.63 26.92 7.50
N PRO A 121 -18.39 27.46 8.73
CA PRO A 121 -17.09 27.27 9.38
C PRO A 121 -16.85 25.81 9.74
N LEU A 122 -15.64 25.32 9.46
CA LEU A 122 -15.18 24.02 9.92
C LEU A 122 -14.57 24.16 11.32
N THR A 123 -15.11 23.41 12.28
CA THR A 123 -14.77 23.55 13.70
C THR A 123 -14.49 22.20 14.37
N ALA A 124 -14.11 22.25 15.63
CA ALA A 124 -13.92 21.05 16.46
C ALA A 124 -15.20 20.21 16.61
N ASP A 125 -16.38 20.84 16.52
CA ASP A 125 -17.67 20.13 16.60
C ASP A 125 -17.88 19.18 15.42
N ASP A 126 -17.33 19.46 14.23
CA ASP A 126 -17.39 18.59 13.06
C ASP A 126 -16.59 17.30 13.30
N TRP A 127 -15.41 17.41 13.93
CA TRP A 127 -14.65 16.21 14.29
C TRP A 127 -15.31 15.44 15.45
N LEU A 128 -15.87 16.13 16.44
CA LEU A 128 -16.65 15.47 17.51
C LEU A 128 -17.87 14.74 16.97
N PHE A 129 -18.50 15.30 15.94
CA PHE A 129 -19.59 14.63 15.25
C PHE A 129 -19.08 13.35 14.58
N THR A 130 -17.94 13.42 13.87
CA THR A 130 -17.29 12.24 13.27
C THR A 130 -17.00 11.17 14.32
N TYR A 131 -16.42 11.54 15.48
CA TYR A 131 -16.15 10.61 16.58
C TYR A 131 -17.43 9.92 17.06
N ARG A 132 -18.50 10.70 17.31
CA ARG A 132 -19.79 10.16 17.72
C ARG A 132 -20.40 9.24 16.68
N ALA A 133 -20.30 9.60 15.40
CA ALA A 133 -20.81 8.78 14.30
C ALA A 133 -20.02 7.46 14.15
N ALA A 134 -18.69 7.49 14.26
CA ALA A 134 -17.82 6.30 14.19
C ALA A 134 -18.08 5.32 15.35
N THR A 135 -18.38 5.84 16.54
CA THR A 135 -18.62 5.02 17.74
C THR A 135 -20.10 4.63 17.95
N ASN A 136 -21.03 5.21 17.18
CA ASN A 136 -22.44 4.87 17.26
C ASN A 136 -22.69 3.45 16.70
N PRO A 137 -23.23 2.50 17.50
CA PRO A 137 -23.51 1.13 17.03
C PRO A 137 -24.56 1.05 15.93
N GLN A 138 -25.38 2.08 15.74
CA GLN A 138 -26.38 2.15 14.66
C GLN A 138 -25.78 2.47 13.28
N ASN A 139 -24.56 2.95 13.22
CA ASN A 139 -23.82 3.15 11.97
C ASN A 139 -23.01 1.90 11.62
N ASN A 140 -23.20 1.38 10.41
CA ASN A 140 -22.49 0.20 9.89
C ASN A 140 -21.12 0.61 9.33
N VAL A 141 -20.28 1.22 10.18
CA VAL A 141 -18.98 1.74 9.74
C VAL A 141 -18.01 0.61 9.38
N LYS A 142 -17.13 0.84 8.40
CA LYS A 142 -16.08 -0.07 7.91
C LYS A 142 -15.22 -0.62 9.05
N THR A 143 -14.80 0.24 9.98
CA THR A 143 -13.97 -0.14 11.13
C THR A 143 -14.15 0.81 12.30
N ARG A 144 -14.01 0.28 13.51
CA ARG A 144 -13.90 1.05 14.75
C ARG A 144 -12.51 0.92 15.37
N TYR A 145 -11.59 0.27 14.67
CA TYR A 145 -10.21 0.10 15.15
C TYR A 145 -9.58 1.47 15.45
N GLY A 146 -8.98 1.59 16.62
CA GLY A 146 -8.41 2.84 17.12
C GLY A 146 -9.43 3.77 17.80
N TRP A 147 -10.66 3.89 17.25
CA TRP A 147 -11.73 4.72 17.84
C TRP A 147 -12.20 4.20 19.20
N ASP A 148 -12.14 2.89 19.41
CA ASP A 148 -12.45 2.21 20.65
C ASP A 148 -11.43 2.47 21.78
N THR A 149 -10.24 2.98 21.47
CA THR A 149 -9.23 3.40 22.45
C THR A 149 -9.61 4.71 23.14
N ILE A 150 -10.49 5.51 22.54
CA ILE A 150 -10.96 6.79 23.08
C ILE A 150 -11.96 6.53 24.21
N ALA A 151 -11.70 7.12 25.37
CA ALA A 151 -12.61 7.09 26.52
C ALA A 151 -13.63 8.25 26.43
N ALA A 152 -13.18 9.42 26.02
CA ALA A 152 -14.01 10.61 25.85
C ALA A 152 -13.33 11.62 24.92
N ALA A 153 -14.13 12.44 24.24
CA ALA A 153 -13.63 13.57 23.48
C ALA A 153 -14.53 14.80 23.72
N ALA A 154 -13.93 16.00 23.74
CA ALA A 154 -14.62 17.28 23.96
C ALA A 154 -14.02 18.39 23.10
N ALA A 155 -14.84 19.42 22.80
CA ALA A 155 -14.42 20.67 22.20
C ALA A 155 -14.65 21.81 23.18
N PRO A 156 -13.66 22.21 23.99
CA PRO A 156 -13.82 23.30 24.95
C PRO A 156 -14.01 24.67 24.27
N ASN A 157 -13.65 24.76 23.01
CA ASN A 157 -13.93 25.90 22.12
C ASN A 157 -13.92 25.44 20.66
N PRO A 158 -14.36 26.26 19.69
CA PRO A 158 -14.48 25.84 18.28
C PRO A 158 -13.18 25.37 17.60
N TYR A 159 -12.02 25.60 18.19
CA TYR A 159 -10.72 25.32 17.57
C TYR A 159 -9.81 24.45 18.44
N THR A 160 -10.37 23.76 19.42
CA THR A 160 -9.60 22.85 20.29
C THR A 160 -10.38 21.57 20.50
N ILE A 161 -9.74 20.43 20.20
CA ILE A 161 -10.24 19.10 20.47
C ILE A 161 -9.40 18.53 21.61
N VAL A 162 -10.05 17.97 22.63
CA VAL A 162 -9.40 17.23 23.72
C VAL A 162 -9.91 15.81 23.69
N ILE A 163 -8.98 14.86 23.57
CA ILE A 163 -9.25 13.42 23.48
C ILE A 163 -8.64 12.75 24.71
N HIS A 164 -9.44 12.02 25.47
CA HIS A 164 -8.99 11.19 26.57
C HIS A 164 -8.98 9.73 26.16
N LEU A 165 -7.85 9.05 26.36
CA LEU A 165 -7.66 7.65 26.00
C LEU A 165 -7.86 6.74 27.22
N LYS A 166 -8.38 5.54 27.02
CA LYS A 166 -8.47 4.48 28.04
C LYS A 166 -7.09 4.03 28.54
N ARG A 167 -6.13 3.98 27.60
CA ARG A 167 -4.72 3.68 27.83
C ARG A 167 -3.87 4.49 26.83
N PRO A 168 -2.57 4.73 27.10
CA PRO A 168 -1.72 5.32 26.09
C PRO A 168 -1.74 4.47 24.82
N SER A 169 -1.95 5.10 23.66
CA SER A 169 -1.98 4.41 22.37
C SER A 169 -1.60 5.38 21.27
N VAL A 170 -0.51 5.11 20.58
CA VAL A 170 -0.01 5.94 19.49
C VAL A 170 -0.90 5.82 18.24
N SER A 171 -1.64 4.72 18.11
CA SER A 171 -2.59 4.48 17.01
C SER A 171 -3.65 5.58 16.90
N VAL A 172 -3.91 6.34 17.99
CA VAL A 172 -4.80 7.50 17.97
C VAL A 172 -4.36 8.56 16.94
N LEU A 173 -3.07 8.73 16.70
CA LEU A 173 -2.59 9.67 15.68
C LEU A 173 -2.97 9.21 14.27
N GLY A 174 -3.02 7.90 14.04
CA GLY A 174 -3.46 7.31 12.77
C GLY A 174 -4.94 7.58 12.47
N ILE A 175 -5.81 7.58 13.50
CA ILE A 175 -7.23 7.93 13.29
C ILE A 175 -7.47 9.44 13.09
N LEU A 176 -6.48 10.29 13.34
CA LEU A 176 -6.53 11.72 13.04
C LEU A 176 -5.99 12.04 11.64
N ALA A 177 -5.34 11.08 10.98
CA ALA A 177 -4.56 11.29 9.78
C ALA A 177 -5.22 10.69 8.53
N MET A 178 -5.10 11.40 7.40
CA MET A 178 -5.34 10.85 6.07
C MET A 178 -4.35 9.70 5.79
N GLY A 179 -4.83 8.61 5.21
CA GLY A 179 -4.02 7.43 4.92
C GLY A 179 -3.87 6.46 6.10
N GLY A 180 -4.51 6.75 7.24
CA GLY A 180 -4.63 5.84 8.37
C GLY A 180 -6.04 5.22 8.47
N ALA A 181 -6.38 4.67 9.64
CA ALA A 181 -7.74 4.19 9.95
C ALA A 181 -8.72 5.33 10.30
N GLY A 182 -8.36 6.58 9.96
CA GLY A 182 -9.10 7.77 10.33
C GLY A 182 -10.22 8.14 9.35
N TYR A 183 -11.22 8.82 9.89
CA TYR A 183 -12.26 9.47 9.09
C TYR A 183 -12.07 11.00 9.16
N PRO A 184 -12.31 11.73 8.07
CA PRO A 184 -12.22 13.19 8.08
C PRO A 184 -13.32 13.78 8.97
N PRO A 185 -13.19 15.04 9.45
CA PRO A 185 -14.32 15.78 9.98
C PRO A 185 -15.48 15.76 9.00
N MET A 186 -16.70 15.54 9.50
CA MET A 186 -17.93 15.57 8.71
C MET A 186 -18.79 16.78 9.09
N PRO A 187 -19.54 17.35 8.12
CA PRO A 187 -20.31 18.58 8.33
C PRO A 187 -21.47 18.37 9.31
N ALA A 188 -21.22 18.62 10.59
CA ALA A 188 -22.21 18.44 11.66
C ALA A 188 -23.49 19.23 11.39
N HIS A 189 -23.39 20.43 10.80
CA HIS A 189 -24.52 21.30 10.49
C HIS A 189 -25.52 20.67 9.49
N LEU A 190 -25.06 19.72 8.64
CA LEU A 190 -25.91 18.98 7.72
C LEU A 190 -26.38 17.63 8.28
N LEU A 191 -25.49 16.93 8.97
CA LEU A 191 -25.67 15.52 9.27
C LEU A 191 -26.17 15.21 10.67
N ALA A 192 -26.02 16.15 11.64
CA ALA A 192 -26.33 15.88 13.05
C ALA A 192 -27.81 15.61 13.35
N LYS A 193 -28.71 15.93 12.43
CA LYS A 193 -30.15 15.67 12.56
C LYS A 193 -30.56 14.27 12.08
N LEU A 194 -29.66 13.55 11.40
CA LEU A 194 -29.92 12.21 10.91
C LEU A 194 -29.81 11.18 12.04
N PRO A 195 -30.68 10.18 12.12
CA PRO A 195 -30.62 9.14 13.15
C PRO A 195 -29.40 8.24 13.01
N ASN A 196 -28.95 8.02 11.79
CA ASN A 196 -27.74 7.33 11.40
C ASN A 196 -27.31 7.80 10.00
N LEU A 197 -26.12 7.41 9.56
CA LEU A 197 -25.53 7.83 8.28
C LEU A 197 -25.53 6.73 7.22
N ASN A 198 -26.13 5.54 7.48
CA ASN A 198 -26.05 4.38 6.60
C ASN A 198 -26.53 4.65 5.17
N SER A 199 -27.54 5.52 5.01
CA SER A 199 -28.12 5.90 3.71
C SER A 199 -28.14 7.42 3.49
N ALA A 200 -27.21 8.15 4.12
CA ALA A 200 -27.12 9.59 3.94
C ALA A 200 -26.71 9.92 2.49
N GLU A 201 -27.30 10.97 1.92
CA GLU A 201 -26.90 11.48 0.60
C GLU A 201 -25.41 11.83 0.56
N PHE A 202 -24.85 12.25 1.68
CA PHE A 202 -23.41 12.50 1.87
C PHE A 202 -22.52 11.32 1.43
N ASN A 203 -23.02 10.09 1.45
CA ASN A 203 -22.25 8.90 1.06
C ASN A 203 -21.96 8.86 -0.45
N SER A 204 -22.73 9.57 -1.25
CA SER A 204 -22.54 9.66 -2.71
C SER A 204 -22.31 11.09 -3.22
N ASN A 205 -22.68 12.10 -2.42
CA ASN A 205 -22.53 13.51 -2.76
C ASN A 205 -22.06 14.31 -1.53
N PRO A 206 -20.80 14.13 -1.12
CA PRO A 206 -20.29 14.75 0.10
C PRO A 206 -20.03 16.25 -0.09
N LEU A 207 -20.36 17.04 0.94
CA LEU A 207 -19.88 18.41 1.07
C LEU A 207 -18.36 18.38 1.33
N SER A 208 -17.59 19.06 0.49
CA SER A 208 -16.14 19.02 0.54
C SER A 208 -15.57 19.98 1.60
N SER A 209 -14.50 19.55 2.26
CA SER A 209 -13.54 20.37 3.01
C SER A 209 -12.15 20.39 2.35
N GLY A 210 -11.98 19.62 1.31
CA GLY A 210 -10.73 19.42 0.57
C GLY A 210 -10.52 20.40 -0.58
N PRO A 211 -9.48 20.13 -1.40
CA PRO A 211 -9.10 21.00 -2.51
C PRO A 211 -10.11 21.03 -3.66
N TYR A 212 -10.91 19.97 -3.84
CA TYR A 212 -11.90 19.87 -4.92
C TYR A 212 -13.30 19.61 -4.38
N ILE A 213 -14.31 19.90 -5.21
CA ILE A 213 -15.72 19.65 -4.97
C ILE A 213 -16.19 18.66 -6.03
N LEU A 214 -16.96 17.67 -5.65
CA LEU A 214 -17.63 16.77 -6.59
C LEU A 214 -18.65 17.59 -7.41
N LYS A 215 -18.50 17.57 -8.73
CA LYS A 215 -19.43 18.19 -9.68
C LYS A 215 -20.47 17.19 -10.16
N ALA A 216 -20.02 15.97 -10.49
CA ALA A 216 -20.87 14.89 -10.94
C ALA A 216 -20.25 13.53 -10.62
N TRP A 217 -21.07 12.53 -10.42
CA TRP A 217 -20.71 11.11 -10.42
C TRP A 217 -21.59 10.38 -11.41
N ASN A 218 -21.03 10.10 -12.58
CA ASN A 218 -21.67 9.34 -13.64
C ASN A 218 -21.32 7.86 -13.43
N ARG A 219 -22.22 7.13 -12.76
CA ARG A 219 -21.98 5.74 -12.34
C ARG A 219 -21.52 4.87 -13.50
N GLY A 220 -20.44 4.10 -13.26
CA GLY A 220 -19.81 3.23 -14.24
C GLY A 220 -19.00 3.94 -15.33
N THR A 221 -18.87 5.27 -15.29
CA THR A 221 -18.19 6.06 -16.33
C THR A 221 -17.10 6.94 -15.76
N ASP A 222 -17.46 7.93 -14.90
CA ASP A 222 -16.50 8.88 -14.35
C ASP A 222 -17.03 9.63 -13.12
N LEU A 223 -16.11 10.30 -12.43
CA LEU A 223 -16.40 11.37 -11.48
C LEU A 223 -15.71 12.65 -11.96
N GLU A 224 -16.42 13.76 -11.89
CA GLU A 224 -15.93 15.09 -12.25
C GLU A 224 -15.74 15.95 -11.00
N PHE A 225 -14.57 16.57 -10.86
CA PHE A 225 -14.24 17.42 -9.73
C PHE A 225 -13.82 18.81 -10.21
N VAL A 226 -14.30 19.83 -9.51
CA VAL A 226 -13.94 21.24 -9.74
C VAL A 226 -13.21 21.82 -8.54
N PRO A 227 -12.34 22.83 -8.70
CA PRO A 227 -11.59 23.41 -7.59
C PRO A 227 -12.51 24.01 -6.52
N ASN A 228 -12.16 23.77 -5.25
CA ASN A 228 -12.81 24.41 -4.12
C ASN A 228 -12.20 25.81 -3.90
N PRO A 229 -12.91 26.90 -4.19
CA PRO A 229 -12.36 28.25 -4.03
C PRO A 229 -12.14 28.65 -2.56
N ARG A 230 -12.74 27.89 -1.61
CA ARG A 230 -12.59 28.10 -0.17
C ARG A 230 -11.57 27.21 0.49
N TYR A 231 -10.82 26.41 -0.30
CA TYR A 231 -9.81 25.54 0.28
C TYR A 231 -8.77 26.34 1.06
N PHE A 232 -8.49 25.96 2.28
CA PHE A 232 -7.69 26.77 3.21
C PHE A 232 -6.23 26.95 2.82
N ARG A 233 -5.69 26.12 1.89
CA ARG A 233 -4.35 26.28 1.33
C ARG A 233 -4.33 27.12 0.05
N GLY A 234 -5.46 27.70 -0.34
CA GLY A 234 -5.69 28.38 -1.61
C GLY A 234 -6.31 27.45 -2.67
N PRO A 235 -6.90 28.05 -3.72
CA PRO A 235 -7.54 27.28 -4.77
C PRO A 235 -6.50 26.42 -5.50
N PRO A 236 -6.85 25.15 -5.86
CA PRO A 236 -6.00 24.31 -6.70
C PRO A 236 -5.70 24.91 -8.07
N HIS A 237 -4.61 24.47 -8.69
CA HIS A 237 -4.20 25.01 -10.01
C HIS A 237 -5.00 24.43 -11.18
N LEU A 238 -5.55 23.22 -11.03
CA LEU A 238 -6.36 22.58 -12.06
C LEU A 238 -7.77 23.17 -12.05
N LYS A 239 -8.37 23.27 -13.22
CA LYS A 239 -9.77 23.70 -13.42
C LYS A 239 -10.74 22.55 -13.28
N GLU A 240 -10.25 21.32 -13.55
CA GLU A 240 -11.05 20.10 -13.52
C GLU A 240 -10.15 18.89 -13.31
N VAL A 241 -10.65 17.90 -12.55
CA VAL A 241 -10.10 16.55 -12.47
C VAL A 241 -11.21 15.60 -12.90
N GLU A 242 -10.96 14.82 -13.96
CA GLU A 242 -11.83 13.74 -14.41
C GLU A 242 -11.25 12.41 -13.92
N TRP A 243 -12.01 11.68 -13.12
CA TRP A 243 -11.67 10.35 -12.63
C TRP A 243 -12.44 9.33 -13.43
N LYS A 244 -11.81 8.75 -14.46
CA LYS A 244 -12.44 7.83 -15.41
C LYS A 244 -12.42 6.39 -14.88
N ILE A 245 -13.57 5.75 -14.88
CA ILE A 245 -13.75 4.36 -14.47
C ILE A 245 -13.63 3.47 -15.70
N VAL A 246 -12.54 2.69 -15.77
CA VAL A 246 -12.24 1.81 -16.91
C VAL A 246 -11.82 0.43 -16.39
N PRO A 247 -12.76 -0.49 -16.17
CA PRO A 247 -12.50 -1.78 -15.51
C PRO A 247 -11.50 -2.70 -16.23
N ASP A 248 -11.35 -2.55 -17.56
CA ASP A 248 -10.38 -3.33 -18.32
C ASP A 248 -9.02 -2.63 -18.37
N VAL A 249 -8.00 -3.26 -17.80
CA VAL A 249 -6.64 -2.70 -17.68
C VAL A 249 -5.93 -2.55 -19.04
N ASN A 250 -6.31 -3.34 -20.06
CA ASN A 250 -5.76 -3.17 -21.41
C ASN A 250 -6.35 -1.92 -22.07
N THR A 251 -7.62 -1.63 -21.80
CA THR A 251 -8.27 -0.40 -22.23
C THR A 251 -7.62 0.82 -21.56
N LEU A 252 -7.32 0.78 -20.26
CA LEU A 252 -6.55 1.83 -19.57
C LEU A 252 -5.18 2.06 -20.22
N PHE A 253 -4.48 0.97 -20.51
CA PHE A 253 -3.19 1.02 -21.21
C PHE A 253 -3.30 1.70 -22.58
N ASP A 254 -4.29 1.32 -23.38
CA ASP A 254 -4.51 1.91 -24.71
C ASP A 254 -4.99 3.36 -24.62
N GLN A 255 -5.87 3.72 -23.67
CA GLN A 255 -6.30 5.11 -23.46
C GLN A 255 -5.16 6.04 -23.06
N LEU A 256 -4.18 5.57 -22.29
CA LEU A 256 -2.99 6.37 -22.01
C LEU A 256 -2.14 6.57 -23.27
N LYS A 257 -1.99 5.52 -24.11
CA LYS A 257 -1.25 5.59 -25.39
C LYS A 257 -1.93 6.48 -26.42
N THR A 258 -3.26 6.48 -26.46
CA THR A 258 -4.08 7.34 -27.33
C THR A 258 -4.33 8.72 -26.76
N HIS A 259 -3.82 8.98 -25.54
CA HIS A 259 -3.91 10.25 -24.84
C HIS A 259 -5.35 10.64 -24.42
N GLU A 260 -6.19 9.64 -24.19
CA GLU A 260 -7.55 9.83 -23.67
C GLU A 260 -7.56 10.01 -22.14
N ILE A 261 -6.51 9.53 -21.46
CA ILE A 261 -6.20 9.80 -20.05
C ILE A 261 -4.79 10.39 -19.93
N ASP A 262 -4.54 11.12 -18.83
CA ASP A 262 -3.26 11.77 -18.54
C ASP A 262 -2.45 11.03 -17.49
N VAL A 263 -3.11 10.26 -16.60
CA VAL A 263 -2.48 9.48 -15.53
C VAL A 263 -3.13 8.10 -15.46
N TYR A 264 -2.29 7.08 -15.39
CA TYR A 264 -2.67 5.70 -15.11
C TYR A 264 -1.85 5.20 -13.92
N PRO A 265 -2.40 5.20 -12.68
CA PRO A 265 -1.81 4.57 -11.51
C PRO A 265 -1.85 3.04 -11.61
N GLY A 266 -0.99 2.35 -10.86
CA GLY A 266 -1.04 0.89 -10.77
C GLY A 266 -0.70 0.14 -12.07
N VAL A 267 0.12 0.72 -12.93
CA VAL A 267 0.56 0.08 -14.18
C VAL A 267 1.27 -1.25 -13.88
N ASN A 268 0.86 -2.31 -14.57
CA ASN A 268 1.56 -3.59 -14.49
C ASN A 268 3.01 -3.44 -14.98
N ALA A 269 3.95 -4.02 -14.24
CA ALA A 269 5.38 -3.93 -14.54
C ALA A 269 5.73 -4.37 -15.97
N ASN A 270 5.04 -5.39 -16.51
CA ASN A 270 5.23 -5.88 -17.88
C ASN A 270 4.83 -4.86 -18.96
N ALA A 271 3.97 -3.90 -18.63
CA ALA A 271 3.54 -2.83 -19.54
C ALA A 271 4.50 -1.63 -19.54
N VAL A 272 5.34 -1.49 -18.51
CA VAL A 272 6.25 -0.34 -18.32
C VAL A 272 7.15 -0.07 -19.54
N PRO A 273 7.85 -1.06 -20.15
CA PRO A 273 8.72 -0.79 -21.28
C PRO A 273 7.96 -0.22 -22.49
N GLN A 274 6.73 -0.66 -22.72
CA GLN A 274 5.90 -0.19 -23.82
C GLN A 274 5.42 1.25 -23.59
N LEU A 275 4.95 1.56 -22.36
CA LEU A 275 4.51 2.92 -22.02
C LEU A 275 5.67 3.91 -21.98
N ALA A 276 6.83 3.52 -21.48
CA ALA A 276 8.03 4.35 -21.47
C ALA A 276 8.55 4.68 -22.87
N ALA A 277 8.20 3.89 -23.89
CA ALA A 277 8.53 4.14 -25.28
C ALA A 277 7.57 5.13 -25.97
N VAL A 278 6.42 5.45 -25.36
CA VAL A 278 5.46 6.41 -25.91
C VAL A 278 5.98 7.84 -25.71
N ALA A 279 6.09 8.59 -26.80
CA ALA A 279 6.56 9.98 -26.73
C ALA A 279 5.62 10.82 -25.86
N GLY A 280 6.17 11.58 -24.92
CA GLY A 280 5.41 12.44 -24.01
C GLY A 280 4.77 11.74 -22.83
N ILE A 281 5.00 10.44 -22.64
CA ILE A 281 4.65 9.68 -21.41
C ILE A 281 5.90 9.48 -20.57
N VAL A 282 5.75 9.60 -19.26
CA VAL A 282 6.77 9.26 -18.25
C VAL A 282 6.21 8.21 -17.31
N VAL A 283 7.05 7.27 -16.90
CA VAL A 283 6.68 6.26 -15.90
C VAL A 283 7.46 6.56 -14.62
N LYS A 284 6.73 6.72 -13.52
CA LYS A 284 7.30 6.85 -12.17
C LYS A 284 7.21 5.52 -11.47
N LYS A 285 8.27 5.19 -10.75
CA LYS A 285 8.42 4.01 -9.92
C LYS A 285 8.45 4.43 -8.45
N GLN A 286 7.72 3.73 -7.60
CA GLN A 286 7.75 3.89 -6.14
C GLN A 286 7.58 2.53 -5.47
N LEU A 287 8.07 2.40 -4.22
CA LEU A 287 7.66 1.27 -3.38
C LEU A 287 6.19 1.45 -2.99
N THR A 288 5.47 0.33 -2.94
CA THR A 288 4.12 0.28 -2.35
C THR A 288 4.20 -0.14 -0.88
N ALA A 289 3.09 -0.02 -0.17
CA ALA A 289 2.98 -0.52 1.21
C ALA A 289 2.85 -2.06 1.30
N ASN A 290 2.81 -2.73 0.15
CA ASN A 290 2.63 -4.17 0.07
C ASN A 290 3.94 -4.91 0.26
N TRP A 291 3.93 -5.92 1.13
CA TRP A 291 5.05 -6.83 1.32
C TRP A 291 4.61 -8.28 1.21
N ARG A 292 5.40 -9.06 0.49
CA ARG A 292 5.15 -10.48 0.25
C ARG A 292 5.99 -11.35 1.16
N HIS A 293 5.44 -12.46 1.62
CA HIS A 293 6.12 -13.33 2.57
C HIS A 293 5.72 -14.81 2.44
N LEU A 294 6.56 -15.68 2.97
CA LEU A 294 6.20 -17.05 3.32
C LEU A 294 5.85 -17.08 4.80
N GLY A 295 4.57 -17.10 5.12
CA GLY A 295 4.08 -17.27 6.49
C GLY A 295 4.23 -18.71 6.97
N ILE A 296 4.58 -18.90 8.24
CA ILE A 296 4.84 -20.21 8.86
C ILE A 296 3.95 -20.33 10.10
N ASN A 297 3.11 -21.35 10.13
CA ASN A 297 2.21 -21.59 11.26
C ASN A 297 2.92 -22.28 12.43
N LEU A 298 3.23 -21.55 13.48
CA LEU A 298 3.96 -22.06 14.66
C LEU A 298 3.11 -22.99 15.53
N SER A 299 1.80 -23.06 15.37
CA SER A 299 0.94 -24.00 16.09
C SER A 299 1.14 -25.43 15.61
N ARG A 300 1.65 -25.62 14.38
CA ARG A 300 1.82 -26.94 13.75
C ARG A 300 3.00 -27.69 14.36
N PRO A 301 2.81 -28.96 14.76
CA PRO A 301 3.87 -29.75 15.42
C PRO A 301 5.20 -29.81 14.66
N LEU A 302 5.15 -29.94 13.33
CA LEU A 302 6.34 -30.01 12.46
C LEU A 302 7.12 -28.70 12.43
N LEU A 303 6.46 -27.56 12.69
CA LEU A 303 6.99 -26.21 12.56
C LEU A 303 7.32 -25.53 13.90
N ARG A 304 7.08 -26.19 15.04
CA ARG A 304 7.41 -25.65 16.36
C ARG A 304 8.90 -25.46 16.61
N ASP A 305 9.73 -26.34 16.05
CA ASP A 305 11.18 -26.25 16.19
C ASP A 305 11.74 -25.17 15.27
N VAL A 306 12.34 -24.13 15.86
CA VAL A 306 12.90 -22.99 15.12
C VAL A 306 13.96 -23.42 14.10
N ARG A 307 14.69 -24.53 14.35
CA ARG A 307 15.69 -25.07 13.41
C ARG A 307 15.05 -25.51 12.10
N VAL A 308 13.82 -26.05 12.16
CA VAL A 308 13.04 -26.41 10.96
C VAL A 308 12.66 -25.14 10.18
N ARG A 309 12.18 -24.10 10.85
CA ARG A 309 11.78 -22.84 10.21
C ARG A 309 12.98 -22.13 9.58
N ARG A 310 14.13 -22.09 10.29
CA ARG A 310 15.39 -21.57 9.74
C ARG A 310 15.86 -22.38 8.54
N ALA A 311 15.72 -23.71 8.58
CA ALA A 311 16.06 -24.55 7.43
C ALA A 311 15.17 -24.29 6.22
N ILE A 312 13.88 -23.97 6.40
CA ILE A 312 13.00 -23.53 5.33
C ILE A 312 13.50 -22.20 4.76
N SER A 313 13.81 -21.22 5.62
CA SER A 313 14.33 -19.91 5.19
C SER A 313 15.64 -20.00 4.40
N GLU A 314 16.61 -20.84 4.86
CA GLU A 314 17.91 -21.02 4.22
C GLU A 314 17.88 -21.98 3.02
N GLY A 315 16.82 -22.81 2.93
CA GLY A 315 16.64 -23.79 1.87
C GLY A 315 16.06 -23.23 0.58
N VAL A 316 15.53 -22.03 0.60
CA VAL A 316 14.89 -21.37 -0.55
C VAL A 316 15.77 -20.22 -1.03
N ASP A 317 16.04 -20.18 -2.34
CA ASP A 317 16.73 -19.09 -3.02
C ASP A 317 15.73 -17.98 -3.38
N TRP A 318 15.54 -17.05 -2.46
CA TRP A 318 14.59 -15.95 -2.57
C TRP A 318 14.91 -15.03 -3.74
N LYS A 319 16.19 -14.76 -3.98
CA LYS A 319 16.63 -13.95 -5.12
C LYS A 319 16.25 -14.61 -6.45
N ARG A 320 16.40 -15.90 -6.56
CA ARG A 320 16.02 -16.65 -7.78
C ARG A 320 14.51 -16.60 -8.02
N ILE A 321 13.68 -16.63 -6.97
CA ILE A 321 12.21 -16.45 -7.13
C ILE A 321 11.92 -15.05 -7.67
N ASP A 322 12.52 -13.99 -7.10
CA ASP A 322 12.34 -12.63 -7.61
C ASP A 322 12.79 -12.51 -9.06
N ASP A 323 13.99 -13.01 -9.40
CA ASP A 323 14.52 -12.92 -10.77
C ASP A 323 13.67 -13.70 -11.79
N THR A 324 13.11 -14.86 -11.39
CA THR A 324 12.42 -15.75 -12.32
C THR A 324 10.94 -15.38 -12.48
N VAL A 325 10.27 -15.05 -11.39
CA VAL A 325 8.81 -14.80 -11.36
C VAL A 325 8.50 -13.33 -11.47
N TYR A 326 9.28 -12.48 -10.78
CA TYR A 326 9.03 -11.04 -10.67
C TYR A 326 10.04 -10.20 -11.48
N HIS A 327 10.86 -10.84 -12.34
CA HIS A 327 11.84 -10.20 -13.23
C HIS A 327 12.89 -9.34 -12.50
N GLY A 328 13.13 -9.60 -11.20
CA GLY A 328 14.10 -8.89 -10.38
C GLY A 328 13.73 -7.43 -10.10
N ILE A 329 12.46 -7.07 -10.22
CA ILE A 329 12.02 -5.67 -10.08
C ILE A 329 11.72 -5.27 -8.64
N ASN A 330 11.42 -6.23 -7.76
CA ASN A 330 11.03 -5.94 -6.39
C ASN A 330 12.23 -5.71 -5.48
N ARG A 331 12.02 -5.05 -4.35
CA ARG A 331 13.04 -4.86 -3.33
C ARG A 331 12.94 -5.99 -2.31
N LEU A 332 14.00 -6.83 -2.19
CA LEU A 332 14.05 -7.90 -1.19
C LEU A 332 13.85 -7.34 0.21
N ALA A 333 12.95 -7.98 0.97
CA ALA A 333 12.58 -7.56 2.31
C ALA A 333 13.43 -8.26 3.39
N VAL A 334 13.61 -7.58 4.50
CA VAL A 334 14.25 -8.14 5.70
C VAL A 334 13.32 -8.10 6.92
N SER A 335 12.22 -7.36 6.81
CA SER A 335 11.17 -7.19 7.83
C SER A 335 9.88 -6.76 7.15
N ASP A 336 8.79 -6.69 7.90
CA ASP A 336 7.50 -6.11 7.50
C ASP A 336 7.41 -4.60 7.79
N ILE A 337 8.44 -3.98 8.34
CA ILE A 337 8.53 -2.53 8.48
C ILE A 337 9.08 -1.94 7.18
N PHE A 338 8.33 -1.00 6.61
CA PHE A 338 8.67 -0.35 5.35
C PHE A 338 10.12 0.13 5.32
N PRO A 339 10.90 -0.20 4.27
CA PRO A 339 12.35 0.00 4.28
C PRO A 339 12.81 1.46 4.28
N GLU A 340 11.93 2.40 3.95
CA GLU A 340 12.17 3.84 4.03
C GLU A 340 11.58 4.48 5.28
N SER A 341 10.91 3.66 6.14
CA SER A 341 10.39 4.11 7.42
C SER A 341 11.51 4.52 8.37
N TRP A 342 11.21 5.50 9.20
CA TRP A 342 12.08 5.90 10.31
C TRP A 342 12.39 4.77 11.29
N ALA A 343 11.55 3.74 11.36
CA ALA A 343 11.68 2.57 12.23
C ALA A 343 12.28 1.35 11.53
N ALA A 344 12.63 1.46 10.24
CA ALA A 344 13.19 0.33 9.50
C ALA A 344 14.40 -0.29 10.25
N PRO A 345 14.37 -1.62 10.50
CA PRO A 345 15.43 -2.27 11.26
C PRO A 345 16.68 -2.48 10.40
N ALA A 346 17.83 -2.45 11.05
CA ALA A 346 19.10 -2.78 10.42
C ALA A 346 19.35 -4.30 10.51
N LEU A 347 18.68 -5.07 9.62
CA LEU A 347 18.80 -6.53 9.57
C LEU A 347 19.52 -6.98 8.29
N PRO A 348 20.34 -8.08 8.36
CA PRO A 348 20.97 -8.63 7.17
C PRO A 348 19.93 -9.32 6.26
N PRO A 349 20.17 -9.38 4.94
CA PRO A 349 19.37 -10.18 4.03
C PRO A 349 19.30 -11.65 4.43
N TYR A 350 18.27 -12.35 3.98
CA TYR A 350 18.19 -13.82 4.11
C TYR A 350 19.29 -14.47 3.28
N ARG A 351 19.88 -15.51 3.87
CA ARG A 351 20.95 -16.27 3.21
C ARG A 351 20.38 -17.54 2.60
N TYR A 352 20.73 -17.82 1.36
CA TYR A 352 20.52 -19.13 0.75
C TYR A 352 21.70 -20.05 1.05
N ASP A 353 21.48 -21.09 1.85
CA ASP A 353 22.48 -22.11 2.18
C ASP A 353 21.78 -23.47 2.43
N PRO A 354 21.48 -24.23 1.38
CA PRO A 354 20.81 -25.53 1.53
C PRO A 354 21.64 -26.56 2.31
N ASN A 355 22.96 -26.37 2.43
CA ASN A 355 23.80 -27.22 3.28
C ASN A 355 23.59 -26.86 4.77
N ALA A 356 23.52 -25.60 5.12
CA ALA A 356 23.16 -25.18 6.47
C ALA A 356 21.75 -25.66 6.82
N ALA A 357 20.79 -25.53 5.90
CA ALA A 357 19.44 -26.04 6.08
C ALA A 357 19.41 -27.55 6.42
N ARG A 358 20.16 -28.36 5.68
CA ARG A 358 20.29 -29.82 5.99
C ARG A 358 20.91 -30.07 7.37
N ARG A 359 21.93 -29.29 7.77
CA ARG A 359 22.54 -29.40 9.11
C ARG A 359 21.54 -29.06 10.22
N LEU A 360 20.75 -28.01 10.04
CA LEU A 360 19.70 -27.62 11.00
C LEU A 360 18.65 -28.72 11.16
N LEU A 361 18.19 -29.31 10.06
CA LEU A 361 17.23 -30.43 10.09
C LEU A 361 17.81 -31.67 10.78
N ALA A 362 19.07 -32.03 10.49
CA ALA A 362 19.75 -33.12 11.19
C ALA A 362 19.90 -32.86 12.69
N GLN A 363 20.31 -31.65 13.10
CA GLN A 363 20.38 -31.22 14.51
C GLN A 363 19.00 -31.23 15.18
N ALA A 364 17.92 -31.01 14.44
CA ALA A 364 16.56 -31.15 14.92
C ALA A 364 16.09 -32.62 15.00
N GLY A 365 16.94 -33.59 14.64
CA GLY A 365 16.68 -35.04 14.73
C GLY A 365 15.94 -35.63 13.52
N TRP A 366 15.92 -34.92 12.39
CA TRP A 366 15.31 -35.39 11.15
C TRP A 366 16.31 -36.21 10.32
N THR A 367 15.91 -37.37 9.83
CA THR A 367 16.76 -38.28 9.04
C THR A 367 16.08 -38.61 7.71
N ARG A 368 16.89 -38.66 6.62
CA ARG A 368 16.39 -38.94 5.27
C ARG A 368 16.04 -40.42 5.14
N GLN A 369 14.88 -40.70 4.59
CA GLN A 369 14.41 -42.04 4.30
C GLN A 369 14.48 -42.34 2.79
N ARG A 370 14.14 -43.60 2.42
CA ARG A 370 14.20 -44.08 1.02
C ARG A 370 13.23 -43.35 0.10
N ASP A 371 12.13 -42.78 0.65
CA ASP A 371 11.16 -41.97 -0.09
C ASP A 371 11.68 -40.56 -0.41
N GLY A 372 12.93 -40.26 -0.04
CA GLY A 372 13.56 -38.95 -0.26
C GLY A 372 13.13 -37.86 0.74
N VAL A 373 12.16 -38.13 1.63
CA VAL A 373 11.64 -37.20 2.64
C VAL A 373 12.35 -37.45 3.98
N LEU A 374 12.44 -36.43 4.80
CA LEU A 374 12.95 -36.55 6.17
C LEU A 374 11.88 -37.11 7.10
N HIS A 375 12.29 -37.97 8.01
CA HIS A 375 11.42 -38.56 9.03
C HIS A 375 12.01 -38.34 10.43
N LYS A 376 11.11 -38.19 11.41
CA LYS A 376 11.45 -38.16 12.84
C LYS A 376 10.34 -38.84 13.63
N ASN A 377 10.71 -39.85 14.45
CA ASN A 377 9.78 -40.63 15.25
C ASN A 377 8.59 -41.20 14.43
N GLY A 378 8.86 -41.70 13.24
CA GLY A 378 7.84 -42.25 12.34
C GLY A 378 7.00 -41.24 11.57
N VAL A 379 7.18 -39.93 11.83
CA VAL A 379 6.46 -38.86 11.14
C VAL A 379 7.30 -38.30 9.98
N ALA A 380 6.71 -38.23 8.79
CA ALA A 380 7.35 -37.65 7.59
C ALA A 380 7.26 -36.12 7.60
N MET A 381 8.31 -35.43 7.14
CA MET A 381 8.34 -33.96 6.95
C MET A 381 7.59 -33.60 5.66
N ARG A 382 6.28 -33.61 5.74
CA ARG A 382 5.37 -33.21 4.66
C ARG A 382 4.54 -32.03 5.12
N LEU A 383 4.63 -30.91 4.37
CA LEU A 383 3.96 -29.65 4.66
C LEU A 383 2.97 -29.31 3.53
N THR A 384 1.95 -28.56 3.85
CA THR A 384 1.11 -27.88 2.86
C THR A 384 1.61 -26.44 2.67
N LEU A 385 1.63 -25.97 1.42
CA LEU A 385 1.83 -24.57 1.05
C LEU A 385 0.56 -24.08 0.39
N SER A 386 0.04 -22.96 0.86
CA SER A 386 -1.24 -22.42 0.41
C SER A 386 -1.11 -20.98 -0.02
N ALA A 387 -1.79 -20.61 -1.11
CA ALA A 387 -1.95 -19.26 -1.60
C ALA A 387 -3.39 -19.04 -2.09
N THR A 388 -3.69 -17.83 -2.52
CA THR A 388 -4.95 -17.52 -3.24
C THR A 388 -4.84 -17.93 -4.70
N VAL A 389 -5.91 -18.54 -5.24
CA VAL A 389 -6.01 -18.90 -6.67
C VAL A 389 -6.15 -17.68 -7.56
N GLY A 390 -5.79 -17.81 -8.84
CA GLY A 390 -6.00 -16.78 -9.86
C GLY A 390 -4.85 -15.78 -9.99
N HIS A 391 -3.71 -16.06 -9.36
CA HIS A 391 -2.50 -15.24 -9.44
C HIS A 391 -1.34 -16.11 -9.93
N GLU A 392 -0.96 -15.95 -11.20
CA GLU A 392 0.07 -16.75 -11.85
C GLU A 392 1.42 -16.68 -11.11
N GLU A 393 1.80 -15.51 -10.62
CA GLU A 393 3.04 -15.30 -9.88
C GLU A 393 3.05 -16.09 -8.55
N ASN A 394 1.90 -16.23 -7.90
CA ASN A 394 1.79 -17.07 -6.70
C ASN A 394 2.06 -18.53 -7.05
N GLU A 395 1.37 -19.06 -8.07
CA GLU A 395 1.47 -20.45 -8.49
C GLU A 395 2.91 -20.80 -8.93
N GLN A 396 3.56 -19.90 -9.68
CA GLN A 396 4.96 -20.09 -10.08
C GLN A 396 5.91 -20.05 -8.88
N SER A 397 5.70 -19.13 -7.93
CA SER A 397 6.51 -19.03 -6.71
C SER A 397 6.39 -20.29 -5.85
N GLU A 398 5.18 -20.80 -5.65
CA GLU A 398 4.92 -22.03 -4.88
C GLU A 398 5.63 -23.24 -5.47
N VAL A 399 5.61 -23.41 -6.80
CA VAL A 399 6.31 -24.48 -7.49
C VAL A 399 7.84 -24.37 -7.29
N LEU A 400 8.40 -23.16 -7.33
CA LEU A 400 9.82 -22.94 -7.06
C LEU A 400 10.16 -23.25 -5.60
N ILE A 401 9.37 -22.78 -4.63
CA ILE A 401 9.55 -23.08 -3.19
C ILE A 401 9.52 -24.60 -2.97
N GLN A 402 8.51 -25.30 -3.52
CA GLN A 402 8.38 -26.76 -3.45
C GLN A 402 9.64 -27.44 -4.01
N SER A 403 10.10 -27.02 -5.20
CA SER A 403 11.26 -27.60 -5.87
C SER A 403 12.57 -27.40 -5.11
N MET A 404 12.73 -26.28 -4.40
CA MET A 404 13.93 -25.97 -3.62
C MET A 404 13.94 -26.66 -2.24
N LEU A 405 12.77 -26.91 -1.65
CA LEU A 405 12.65 -27.61 -0.37
C LEU A 405 12.81 -29.14 -0.50
N ALA A 406 12.44 -29.73 -1.63
CA ALA A 406 12.57 -31.17 -1.86
C ALA A 406 14.01 -31.71 -1.74
N PRO A 407 15.08 -31.06 -2.28
CA PRO A 407 16.47 -31.50 -2.13
C PRO A 407 16.97 -31.50 -0.69
N ILE A 408 16.40 -30.69 0.20
CA ILE A 408 16.76 -30.71 1.62
C ILE A 408 15.89 -31.68 2.43
N GLY A 409 14.96 -32.39 1.77
CA GLY A 409 14.15 -33.48 2.35
C GLY A 409 12.82 -33.05 2.93
N ILE A 410 12.34 -31.85 2.61
CA ILE A 410 11.02 -31.35 2.99
C ILE A 410 10.06 -31.56 1.80
N GLY A 411 9.05 -32.41 1.97
CA GLY A 411 7.98 -32.61 1.00
C GLY A 411 6.95 -31.46 1.16
N VAL A 412 6.57 -30.82 0.05
CA VAL A 412 5.56 -29.76 0.05
C VAL A 412 4.42 -30.15 -0.88
N ALA A 413 3.18 -30.04 -0.43
CA ALA A 413 1.97 -30.17 -1.23
C ALA A 413 1.29 -28.80 -1.37
N ILE A 414 1.10 -28.34 -2.60
CA ILE A 414 0.44 -27.08 -2.90
C ILE A 414 -1.08 -27.28 -2.78
N ARG A 415 -1.75 -26.38 -2.04
CA ARG A 415 -3.19 -26.42 -1.82
C ARG A 415 -3.75 -24.99 -1.73
N ASN A 416 -4.21 -24.46 -2.84
CA ASN A 416 -4.68 -23.09 -2.98
C ASN A 416 -6.18 -22.96 -2.76
N TYR A 417 -6.61 -21.78 -2.38
CA TYR A 417 -7.99 -21.46 -2.02
C TYR A 417 -8.44 -20.16 -2.69
N PRO A 418 -9.74 -19.99 -2.98
CA PRO A 418 -10.30 -18.68 -3.25
C PRO A 418 -10.04 -17.71 -2.09
N SER A 419 -9.82 -16.43 -2.41
CA SER A 419 -9.48 -15.41 -1.41
C SER A 419 -10.51 -15.32 -0.28
N ASN A 420 -11.81 -15.35 -0.62
CA ASN A 420 -12.91 -15.31 0.36
C ASN A 420 -12.96 -16.53 1.29
N LEU A 421 -12.31 -17.65 0.93
CA LEU A 421 -12.15 -18.81 1.81
C LEU A 421 -10.84 -18.75 2.59
N MET A 422 -9.74 -18.35 1.94
CA MET A 422 -8.41 -18.28 2.57
C MET A 422 -8.44 -17.38 3.81
N PHE A 423 -9.06 -16.21 3.69
CA PHE A 423 -9.13 -15.17 4.72
C PHE A 423 -10.45 -15.15 5.52
N ALA A 424 -11.33 -16.13 5.33
CA ALA A 424 -12.54 -16.23 6.15
C ALA A 424 -12.22 -16.56 7.60
N GLN A 425 -13.04 -16.14 8.55
CA GLN A 425 -12.90 -16.47 9.98
C GLN A 425 -12.88 -17.98 10.26
N ASN A 426 -13.55 -18.77 9.41
CA ASN A 426 -13.53 -20.23 9.42
C ASN A 426 -12.58 -20.82 8.37
N GLY A 427 -11.79 -20.00 7.72
CA GLY A 427 -10.82 -20.41 6.70
C GLY A 427 -9.52 -20.94 7.29
N PRO A 428 -8.61 -21.46 6.45
CA PRO A 428 -7.41 -22.16 6.91
C PRO A 428 -6.48 -21.29 7.75
N LEU A 429 -6.34 -19.99 7.45
CA LEU A 429 -5.46 -19.09 8.21
C LEU A 429 -5.97 -18.87 9.64
N TYR A 430 -7.26 -18.54 9.77
CA TYR A 430 -7.84 -18.21 11.07
C TYR A 430 -8.18 -19.42 11.93
N THR A 431 -8.26 -20.62 11.35
CA THR A 431 -8.43 -21.89 12.08
C THR A 431 -7.12 -22.61 12.35
N GLY A 432 -5.98 -22.10 11.80
CA GLY A 432 -4.66 -22.72 11.96
C GLY A 432 -4.51 -24.08 11.25
N THR A 433 -5.29 -24.34 10.21
CA THR A 433 -5.28 -25.63 9.50
C THR A 433 -4.34 -25.66 8.28
N TYR A 434 -3.46 -24.70 8.15
CA TYR A 434 -2.40 -24.62 7.14
C TYR A 434 -1.02 -24.86 7.79
N ASP A 435 0.03 -25.15 7.00
CA ASP A 435 1.41 -25.22 7.46
C ASP A 435 2.23 -24.00 7.02
N LEU A 436 2.24 -23.73 5.71
CA LEU A 436 2.89 -22.58 5.08
C LEU A 436 1.86 -21.81 4.26
N GLU A 437 2.01 -20.50 4.20
CA GLU A 437 1.22 -19.63 3.31
C GLU A 437 2.13 -18.75 2.46
N TRP A 438 1.72 -18.48 1.22
CA TRP A 438 2.35 -17.50 0.36
C TRP A 438 1.35 -16.37 0.12
N SER A 439 1.60 -15.22 0.72
CA SER A 439 0.66 -14.11 0.68
C SER A 439 1.31 -12.73 0.67
N ILE A 440 0.48 -11.71 0.50
CA ILE A 440 0.81 -10.30 0.57
C ILE A 440 0.07 -9.71 1.75
N ASP A 441 0.77 -8.90 2.52
CA ASP A 441 0.18 -8.01 3.51
C ASP A 441 0.48 -6.55 3.17
N THR A 442 -0.30 -5.64 3.73
CA THR A 442 -0.14 -4.20 3.59
C THR A 442 -0.03 -3.58 4.96
N ASN A 443 1.05 -2.85 5.19
CA ASN A 443 1.23 -2.08 6.43
C ASN A 443 0.93 -0.60 6.19
N GLY A 444 0.46 0.10 7.23
CA GLY A 444 0.29 1.55 7.21
C GLY A 444 1.62 2.30 7.31
N ALA A 445 1.57 3.63 7.26
CA ALA A 445 2.74 4.48 7.45
C ALA A 445 3.30 4.44 8.88
N ASP A 446 2.48 4.18 9.89
CA ASP A 446 2.96 3.88 11.25
C ASP A 446 3.50 2.44 11.29
N PRO A 447 4.70 2.21 11.85
CA PRO A 447 5.31 0.88 11.88
C PRO A 447 4.69 -0.09 12.88
N ASP A 448 3.51 0.21 13.43
CA ASP A 448 2.80 -0.69 14.34
C ASP A 448 2.38 -1.98 13.61
N ASN A 449 2.99 -3.08 14.01
CA ASN A 449 2.79 -4.42 13.47
C ASN A 449 2.29 -5.42 14.54
N ALA A 450 1.83 -4.92 15.69
CA ALA A 450 1.35 -5.75 16.79
C ALA A 450 0.23 -6.71 16.36
N GLY A 451 -0.62 -6.26 15.42
CA GLY A 451 -1.70 -7.09 14.87
C GLY A 451 -1.22 -8.39 14.22
N ASN A 452 -0.03 -8.38 13.64
CA ASN A 452 0.55 -9.53 12.94
C ASN A 452 1.37 -10.44 13.85
N TRP A 453 2.01 -9.89 14.91
CA TRP A 453 3.03 -10.65 15.64
C TRP A 453 2.76 -10.82 17.14
N ASN A 454 1.97 -9.93 17.77
CA ASN A 454 1.68 -10.06 19.20
C ASN A 454 0.70 -11.20 19.48
N GLY A 455 1.02 -12.04 20.44
CA GLY A 455 0.20 -13.19 20.84
C GLY A 455 -1.23 -12.86 21.28
N ALA A 456 -1.50 -11.62 21.71
CA ALA A 456 -2.85 -11.16 22.03
C ALA A 456 -3.78 -11.12 20.79
N PHE A 457 -3.21 -11.05 19.59
CA PHE A 457 -3.94 -10.97 18.31
C PHE A 457 -3.98 -12.31 17.56
N ILE A 458 -3.65 -13.42 18.21
CA ILE A 458 -3.88 -14.76 17.64
C ILE A 458 -5.40 -14.97 17.44
N PRO A 459 -5.83 -15.53 16.28
CA PRO A 459 -7.24 -15.81 16.03
C PRO A 459 -7.93 -16.57 17.18
N PRO A 460 -9.19 -16.25 17.55
CA PRO A 460 -10.09 -15.32 16.82
C PRO A 460 -9.93 -13.83 17.21
N ASN A 461 -8.94 -13.47 18.04
CA ASN A 461 -8.83 -12.12 18.62
C ASN A 461 -8.16 -11.11 17.67
N GLY A 462 -7.57 -11.55 16.55
CA GLY A 462 -6.87 -10.69 15.60
C GLY A 462 -6.30 -11.45 14.43
N ALA A 463 -5.28 -10.87 13.77
CA ALA A 463 -4.72 -11.30 12.50
C ALA A 463 -3.34 -12.00 12.62
N ASN A 464 -2.87 -12.33 13.82
CA ASN A 464 -1.62 -13.08 13.99
C ASN A 464 -1.80 -14.56 13.58
N THR A 465 -1.94 -14.78 12.28
CA THR A 465 -2.12 -16.10 11.68
C THR A 465 -0.89 -16.99 11.79
N SER A 466 0.29 -16.41 12.04
CA SER A 466 1.51 -17.18 12.33
C SER A 466 1.44 -17.95 13.66
N TRP A 467 0.50 -17.61 14.55
CA TRP A 467 0.36 -18.16 15.90
C TRP A 467 1.60 -17.91 16.76
N LEU A 468 2.34 -16.85 16.47
CA LEU A 468 3.48 -16.42 17.28
C LEU A 468 2.98 -15.93 18.64
N ASN A 469 3.58 -16.46 19.72
CA ASN A 469 3.35 -15.99 21.08
C ASN A 469 4.69 -16.00 21.82
N ASP A 470 5.47 -14.93 21.64
CA ASP A 470 6.78 -14.77 22.27
C ASP A 470 6.75 -13.61 23.25
N PRO A 471 7.22 -13.77 24.48
CA PRO A 471 7.13 -12.72 25.51
C PRO A 471 7.91 -11.46 25.17
N ILE A 472 8.99 -11.54 24.38
CA ILE A 472 9.76 -10.38 23.95
C ILE A 472 8.98 -9.61 22.91
N VAL A 473 8.47 -10.28 21.86
CA VAL A 473 7.65 -9.65 20.82
C VAL A 473 6.40 -9.01 21.43
N ASN A 474 5.69 -9.74 22.30
CA ASN A 474 4.49 -9.22 22.98
C ASN A 474 4.80 -7.96 23.82
N ALA A 475 5.92 -7.94 24.52
CA ALA A 475 6.29 -6.82 25.39
C ALA A 475 6.78 -5.61 24.57
N THR A 476 7.55 -5.84 23.49
CA THR A 476 8.10 -4.75 22.66
C THR A 476 7.02 -4.07 21.84
N SER A 477 6.12 -4.81 21.18
CA SER A 477 4.99 -4.25 20.43
C SER A 477 4.05 -3.45 21.33
N ALA A 478 3.66 -4.00 22.49
CA ALA A 478 2.81 -3.29 23.45
C ALA A 478 3.46 -2.01 24.00
N ALA A 479 4.78 -2.04 24.26
CA ALA A 479 5.52 -0.85 24.71
C ALA A 479 5.66 0.18 23.57
N ALA A 480 5.84 -0.25 22.33
CA ALA A 480 5.90 0.63 21.17
C ALA A 480 4.56 1.34 20.91
N GLU A 481 3.44 0.63 21.06
CA GLU A 481 2.11 1.22 20.95
C GLU A 481 1.83 2.25 22.07
N ALA A 482 2.34 2.02 23.29
CA ALA A 482 2.12 2.89 24.42
C ALA A 482 3.04 4.11 24.50
N THR A 483 4.02 4.26 23.60
CA THR A 483 5.06 5.28 23.65
C THR A 483 4.99 6.26 22.47
N PHE A 484 4.93 7.57 22.77
CA PHE A 484 4.95 8.63 21.75
C PHE A 484 6.38 9.15 21.45
N ASP A 485 7.39 8.64 22.14
CA ASP A 485 8.81 8.96 21.88
C ASP A 485 9.31 8.13 20.70
N ARG A 486 9.55 8.80 19.58
CA ARG A 486 9.98 8.16 18.31
C ARG A 486 11.30 7.40 18.45
N ALA A 487 12.24 7.91 19.24
CA ALA A 487 13.54 7.25 19.44
C ALA A 487 13.39 5.95 20.25
N LYS A 488 12.56 5.98 21.30
CA LYS A 488 12.24 4.80 22.08
C LYS A 488 11.45 3.78 21.25
N ARG A 489 10.47 4.22 20.46
CA ARG A 489 9.73 3.34 19.55
C ARG A 489 10.66 2.66 18.54
N LYS A 490 11.60 3.41 17.94
CA LYS A 490 12.59 2.85 17.02
C LYS A 490 13.40 1.72 17.66
N ALA A 491 13.88 1.93 18.89
CA ALA A 491 14.65 0.92 19.61
C ALA A 491 13.80 -0.32 19.96
N LEU A 492 12.51 -0.13 20.25
CA LEU A 492 11.57 -1.23 20.50
C LEU A 492 11.33 -2.05 19.24
N TYR A 493 11.06 -1.42 18.10
CA TYR A 493 10.88 -2.11 16.82
C TYR A 493 12.16 -2.82 16.36
N GLN A 494 13.36 -2.20 16.53
CA GLN A 494 14.60 -2.89 16.21
C GLN A 494 14.74 -4.20 16.99
N ARG A 495 14.45 -4.18 18.29
CA ARG A 495 14.50 -5.37 19.16
C ARG A 495 13.43 -6.40 18.80
N GLU A 496 12.25 -5.93 18.45
CA GLU A 496 11.12 -6.77 18.02
C GLU A 496 11.46 -7.52 16.75
N GLU A 497 11.92 -6.80 15.73
CA GLU A 497 12.27 -7.35 14.42
C GLU A 497 13.48 -8.32 14.50
N GLU A 498 14.47 -8.01 15.33
CA GLU A 498 15.56 -8.95 15.63
C GLU A 498 15.01 -10.27 16.19
N ARG A 499 14.03 -10.17 17.11
CA ARG A 499 13.42 -11.35 17.71
C ARG A 499 12.54 -12.13 16.73
N ILE A 500 11.75 -11.44 15.90
CA ILE A 500 10.95 -12.04 14.82
C ILE A 500 11.88 -12.79 13.85
N ARG A 501 12.99 -12.17 13.44
CA ARG A 501 14.01 -12.81 12.58
C ARG A 501 14.63 -14.07 13.22
N GLU A 502 14.87 -14.05 14.53
CA GLU A 502 15.36 -15.23 15.26
C GLU A 502 14.35 -16.38 15.26
N LEU A 503 13.07 -16.07 15.45
CA LEU A 503 11.98 -17.04 15.59
C LEU A 503 11.46 -17.58 14.25
N VAL A 504 11.60 -16.81 13.18
CA VAL A 504 11.13 -17.11 11.81
C VAL A 504 9.65 -17.51 11.79
N PRO A 505 8.72 -16.65 12.22
CA PRO A 505 7.28 -16.89 12.02
C PRO A 505 6.88 -16.66 10.56
N ALA A 506 7.69 -15.91 9.83
CA ALA A 506 7.59 -15.70 8.40
C ALA A 506 8.99 -15.50 7.80
N VAL A 507 9.11 -15.69 6.50
CA VAL A 507 10.25 -15.21 5.70
C VAL A 507 9.77 -14.05 4.85
N PHE A 508 10.23 -12.84 5.17
CA PHE A 508 9.90 -11.64 4.41
C PHE A 508 10.58 -11.71 3.05
N PHE A 509 9.82 -11.67 1.98
CA PHE A 509 10.36 -11.89 0.65
C PHE A 509 10.68 -10.58 -0.06
N THR A 510 9.66 -9.78 -0.38
CA THR A 510 9.83 -8.51 -1.11
C THR A 510 8.88 -7.44 -0.63
N TRP A 511 9.30 -6.19 -0.81
CA TRP A 511 8.43 -5.03 -0.94
C TRP A 511 8.12 -4.84 -2.42
N GLU A 512 6.86 -4.67 -2.76
CA GLU A 512 6.43 -4.53 -4.14
C GLU A 512 6.71 -3.13 -4.69
N GLU A 513 7.14 -3.08 -5.95
CA GLU A 513 7.29 -1.84 -6.69
C GLU A 513 5.99 -1.52 -7.45
N GLY A 514 5.50 -0.30 -7.27
CA GLY A 514 4.39 0.25 -8.02
C GLY A 514 4.86 1.16 -9.15
N TYR A 515 4.05 1.27 -10.18
CA TYR A 515 4.34 2.12 -11.34
C TYR A 515 3.13 2.99 -11.67
N THR A 516 3.39 4.27 -11.94
CA THR A 516 2.39 5.23 -12.42
C THR A 516 2.89 5.81 -13.72
N ALA A 517 2.17 5.60 -14.81
CA ALA A 517 2.47 6.20 -16.09
C ALA A 517 1.63 7.45 -16.30
N MET A 518 2.25 8.52 -16.79
CA MET A 518 1.56 9.80 -16.93
C MET A 518 2.08 10.66 -18.08
N ASN A 519 1.23 11.56 -18.54
CA ASN A 519 1.60 12.65 -19.43
C ASN A 519 2.75 13.47 -18.81
N ALA A 520 3.82 13.70 -19.56
CA ALA A 520 5.02 14.43 -19.09
C ALA A 520 4.75 15.88 -18.66
N ASP A 521 3.61 16.45 -19.09
CA ASP A 521 3.18 17.80 -18.70
C ASP A 521 2.56 17.84 -17.31
N VAL A 522 2.16 16.70 -16.75
CA VAL A 522 1.65 16.61 -15.36
C VAL A 522 2.79 16.91 -14.39
N LYS A 523 2.56 17.93 -13.55
CA LYS A 523 3.52 18.37 -12.52
C LYS A 523 2.93 18.16 -11.14
N HIS A 524 3.82 17.88 -10.18
CA HIS A 524 3.47 17.70 -8.77
C HIS A 524 2.55 16.51 -8.46
N PHE A 525 2.26 15.65 -9.44
CA PHE A 525 1.67 14.33 -9.15
C PHE A 525 2.78 13.44 -8.60
N ILE A 526 2.71 13.11 -7.31
CA ILE A 526 3.74 12.36 -6.58
C ILE A 526 3.09 11.12 -6.00
N PRO A 527 3.26 9.95 -6.63
CA PRO A 527 2.79 8.68 -6.08
C PRO A 527 3.35 8.43 -4.68
N ALA A 528 2.55 7.86 -3.80
CA ALA A 528 2.92 7.61 -2.42
C ALA A 528 2.46 6.24 -1.92
N ALA A 529 3.28 5.58 -1.09
CA ALA A 529 3.06 4.21 -0.65
C ALA A 529 1.84 4.03 0.29
N PHE A 530 1.51 5.03 1.11
CA PHE A 530 0.61 4.84 2.27
C PHE A 530 -0.64 5.71 2.25
N ILE A 531 -0.64 6.79 1.49
CA ILE A 531 -1.63 7.87 1.64
C ILE A 531 -2.45 8.12 0.39
N GLY A 532 -2.30 7.24 -0.61
CA GLY A 532 -2.89 7.44 -1.91
C GLY A 532 -2.21 8.56 -2.71
N ASP A 533 -2.36 8.49 -4.02
CA ASP A 533 -1.70 9.40 -4.94
C ASP A 533 -2.27 10.82 -4.89
N THR A 534 -3.47 10.99 -4.31
CA THR A 534 -4.17 12.29 -4.22
C THR A 534 -3.73 13.16 -3.03
N TRP A 535 -2.80 12.69 -2.22
CA TRP A 535 -2.39 13.33 -0.96
C TRP A 535 -1.93 14.80 -1.08
N ASN A 536 -1.45 15.21 -2.27
CA ASN A 536 -1.00 16.57 -2.57
C ASN A 536 -1.74 17.21 -3.75
N SER A 537 -2.97 16.77 -3.99
CA SER A 537 -3.77 17.12 -5.19
C SER A 537 -3.96 18.63 -5.44
N TRP A 538 -3.93 19.45 -4.39
CA TRP A 538 -3.99 20.91 -4.54
C TRP A 538 -2.78 21.53 -5.26
N GLN A 539 -1.67 20.80 -5.36
CA GLN A 539 -0.44 21.25 -6.03
C GLN A 539 -0.38 20.83 -7.49
N TRP A 540 -1.26 19.92 -7.93
CA TRP A 540 -1.21 19.38 -9.28
C TRP A 540 -1.43 20.47 -10.33
N SER A 541 -0.70 20.34 -11.44
CA SER A 541 -0.88 21.19 -12.62
C SER A 541 -0.54 20.40 -13.89
N ILE A 542 -1.12 20.82 -15.01
CA ILE A 542 -0.90 20.22 -16.32
C ILE A 542 -0.86 21.27 -17.42
#